data_5709416ac40c14590ffc95f056e9cde2
#
_entry.id   5709416ac40c14590ffc95f056e9cde2
#
_cell.length_a   1.000
_cell.length_b   1.000
_cell.length_c   1.000
_cell.angle_alpha   90.00
_cell.angle_beta   90.00
_cell.angle_gamma   90.00
#
_symmetry.space_group_name_H-M   'P 1'
#
loop_
_entity.id
_entity.type
_entity.pdbx_description
1 polymer ?
#
loop_
_entity_poly.entity_id
_entity_poly.type
_entity_poly.pdbx_seq_one_letter_code
_entity_poly.pdbx_strand_id
1 'polypeptide(L)'
;MDDTIDDDFILIDHPCRPPTTSITSTPPSYLPTISTHINTLSPKLRDISLAIHDNPELNYEEFKAYALLVGFFKGLDGWKVEEKACGIETAFIAVFDNTGGKGKGGRKRVVSFNAEYDALPGIGHACGHNLIAIASISAALASKHVMEKFDITGKVVLFGTPAEEGGGGKIALLNAGAYAKHNVDISLISHPGITPDASLVRTSAFQAFRIEYFGREAHAAAAPWEGINALDALITAYTSISVLRQQTQSGDIIQGCITQGGVKPNIIHAYASGDFVVRSTTKQRLEALKKRVDKCFEGAAVATGAKLKMTLQSRYLDHVPNVPLGRGYAKHFTALGGKLQAPEMELLTGSTQASTDQGDISHAMPSISAGFRIESVAEDGGRGGGPHTPDFTRASRTEKAHEKALMVGKALAATAVDVLTVEGYLEEIKKEFKRGREQIAEVK
;
A
#
# COMPACT_ATOMS: atom_id res chain seq x y z
N MET A 1 -16.61 -8.66 -56.47
CA MET A 1 -15.86 -9.27 -55.35
C MET A 1 -16.10 -8.36 -54.18
N ASP A 2 -17.08 -8.73 -53.40
CA ASP A 2 -17.55 -8.01 -52.22
C ASP A 2 -16.75 -8.49 -51.05
N ASP A 3 -15.92 -7.64 -50.46
CA ASP A 3 -15.25 -7.88 -49.20
C ASP A 3 -16.05 -7.19 -48.08
N THR A 4 -17.00 -7.91 -47.52
CA THR A 4 -17.63 -7.56 -46.23
C THR A 4 -16.76 -8.08 -45.11
N ILE A 5 -16.10 -7.14 -44.40
CA ILE A 5 -15.45 -7.41 -43.12
C ILE A 5 -16.55 -7.49 -42.06
N ASP A 6 -16.80 -8.66 -41.53
CA ASP A 6 -17.66 -8.88 -40.36
C ASP A 6 -16.94 -8.36 -39.11
N ASP A 7 -17.38 -7.23 -38.60
CA ASP A 7 -17.02 -6.70 -37.27
C ASP A 7 -17.90 -7.37 -36.21
N ASP A 8 -17.50 -8.54 -35.75
CA ASP A 8 -18.09 -9.19 -34.58
C ASP A 8 -17.54 -8.57 -33.27
N PHE A 9 -18.03 -7.38 -32.92
CA PHE A 9 -17.91 -6.87 -31.57
C PHE A 9 -18.99 -7.50 -30.70
N ILE A 10 -18.61 -8.47 -29.87
CA ILE A 10 -19.50 -8.99 -28.81
C ILE A 10 -19.61 -7.93 -27.72
N LEU A 11 -20.68 -7.13 -27.75
CA LEU A 11 -21.13 -6.32 -26.64
C LEU A 11 -21.60 -7.25 -25.51
N ILE A 12 -20.77 -7.42 -24.48
CA ILE A 12 -21.19 -8.09 -23.24
C ILE A 12 -22.08 -7.11 -22.49
N ASP A 13 -23.39 -7.25 -22.67
CA ASP A 13 -24.41 -6.50 -21.96
C ASP A 13 -24.47 -7.00 -20.50
N HIS A 14 -23.78 -6.30 -19.59
CA HIS A 14 -23.95 -6.53 -18.16
C HIS A 14 -25.14 -5.70 -17.66
N PRO A 15 -26.25 -6.33 -17.25
CA PRO A 15 -27.36 -5.60 -16.65
C PRO A 15 -26.96 -5.13 -15.25
N CYS A 16 -26.30 -4.00 -15.13
CA CYS A 16 -26.20 -3.26 -13.88
C CYS A 16 -27.56 -2.60 -13.59
N ARG A 17 -28.51 -3.38 -13.03
CA ARG A 17 -29.62 -2.78 -12.30
C ARG A 17 -29.08 -2.33 -10.94
N PRO A 18 -29.15 -1.04 -10.59
CA PRO A 18 -28.90 -0.61 -9.22
C PRO A 18 -29.99 -1.23 -8.32
N PRO A 19 -29.64 -1.75 -7.15
CA PRO A 19 -30.65 -2.21 -6.20
C PRO A 19 -31.45 -0.99 -5.73
N THR A 20 -32.72 -0.92 -6.10
CA THR A 20 -33.69 0.01 -5.55
C THR A 20 -34.08 -0.46 -4.15
N THR A 21 -33.31 -0.11 -3.15
CA THR A 21 -33.77 -0.07 -1.78
C THR A 21 -34.01 1.39 -1.41
N SER A 22 -35.26 1.78 -1.33
CA SER A 22 -35.70 3.05 -0.78
C SER A 22 -35.36 3.07 0.72
N ILE A 23 -34.21 3.66 1.07
CA ILE A 23 -33.89 3.97 2.46
C ILE A 23 -34.66 5.25 2.81
N THR A 24 -35.75 5.12 3.56
CA THR A 24 -36.68 6.18 3.96
C THR A 24 -36.25 6.92 5.22
N SER A 25 -34.98 7.04 5.51
CA SER A 25 -34.43 8.06 6.44
C SER A 25 -32.95 8.28 6.13
N THR A 26 -32.59 9.49 5.78
CA THR A 26 -31.18 9.90 5.65
C THR A 26 -30.54 9.79 7.04
N PRO A 27 -29.53 8.93 7.25
CA PRO A 27 -28.82 8.89 8.52
C PRO A 27 -28.26 10.28 8.86
N PRO A 28 -28.19 10.66 10.15
CA PRO A 28 -27.64 11.94 10.52
C PRO A 28 -26.21 12.09 9.99
N SER A 29 -25.92 13.21 9.32
CA SER A 29 -24.57 13.47 8.83
C SER A 29 -23.67 13.87 10.02
N TYR A 30 -22.67 13.05 10.34
CA TYR A 30 -21.65 13.37 11.34
C TYR A 30 -20.53 14.26 10.81
N LEU A 31 -20.50 14.53 9.50
CA LEU A 31 -19.44 15.26 8.82
C LEU A 31 -19.18 16.68 9.39
N PRO A 32 -20.17 17.48 9.78
CA PRO A 32 -19.92 18.78 10.45
C PRO A 32 -19.18 18.62 11.79
N THR A 33 -19.58 17.64 12.62
CA THR A 33 -18.91 17.37 13.90
C THR A 33 -17.46 16.91 13.69
N ILE A 34 -17.21 16.00 12.74
CA ILE A 34 -15.89 15.55 12.33
C ILE A 34 -15.04 16.74 11.88
N SER A 35 -15.59 17.57 10.97
CA SER A 35 -14.87 18.72 10.41
C SER A 35 -14.47 19.74 11.47
N THR A 36 -15.37 20.08 12.37
CA THR A 36 -15.09 21.01 13.48
C THR A 36 -14.00 20.46 14.39
N HIS A 37 -14.08 19.18 14.76
CA HIS A 37 -13.10 18.56 15.64
C HIS A 37 -11.71 18.52 15.02
N ILE A 38 -11.58 18.05 13.74
CA ILE A 38 -10.30 18.03 13.05
C ILE A 38 -9.72 19.44 12.85
N ASN A 39 -10.56 20.44 12.55
CA ASN A 39 -10.10 21.83 12.43
C ASN A 39 -9.51 22.34 13.76
N THR A 40 -10.10 22.00 14.90
CA THR A 40 -9.55 22.35 16.22
C THR A 40 -8.21 21.66 16.48
N LEU A 41 -8.01 20.46 15.98
CA LEU A 41 -6.76 19.71 16.13
C LEU A 41 -5.68 20.10 15.11
N SER A 42 -6.03 20.88 14.07
CA SER A 42 -5.12 21.18 12.95
C SER A 42 -3.76 21.73 13.38
N PRO A 43 -3.63 22.71 14.31
CA PRO A 43 -2.31 23.18 14.72
C PRO A 43 -1.45 22.08 15.33
N LYS A 44 -2.03 21.25 16.21
CA LYS A 44 -1.30 20.15 16.85
C LYS A 44 -0.89 19.06 15.85
N LEU A 45 -1.76 18.74 14.89
CA LEU A 45 -1.45 17.79 13.82
C LEU A 45 -0.40 18.34 12.87
N ARG A 46 -0.36 19.68 12.69
CA ARG A 46 0.70 20.34 11.93
C ARG A 46 2.05 20.17 12.59
N ASP A 47 2.13 20.40 13.92
CA ASP A 47 3.36 20.19 14.70
C ASP A 47 3.86 18.75 14.57
N ILE A 48 2.96 17.76 14.66
CA ILE A 48 3.30 16.33 14.49
C ILE A 48 3.84 16.07 13.08
N SER A 49 3.14 16.54 12.05
CA SER A 49 3.56 16.36 10.65
C SER A 49 4.95 16.94 10.39
N LEU A 50 5.21 18.15 10.88
CA LEU A 50 6.52 18.79 10.73
C LEU A 50 7.60 18.07 11.54
N ALA A 51 7.30 17.61 12.75
CA ALA A 51 8.26 16.88 13.57
C ALA A 51 8.69 15.55 12.91
N ILE A 52 7.75 14.84 12.27
CA ILE A 52 8.06 13.66 11.47
C ILE A 52 8.89 14.04 10.24
N HIS A 53 8.40 15.01 9.44
CA HIS A 53 9.02 15.44 8.20
C HIS A 53 10.46 15.94 8.38
N ASP A 54 10.72 16.75 9.42
CA ASP A 54 12.01 17.38 9.63
C ASP A 54 13.02 16.45 10.36
N ASN A 55 12.59 15.26 10.76
CA ASN A 55 13.42 14.21 11.34
C ASN A 55 13.22 12.88 10.60
N PRO A 56 13.64 12.78 9.33
CA PRO A 56 13.43 11.58 8.54
C PRO A 56 14.21 10.38 9.13
N GLU A 57 13.52 9.27 9.33
CA GLU A 57 14.06 8.02 9.83
C GLU A 57 13.70 6.87 8.87
N LEU A 58 14.60 5.90 8.73
CA LEU A 58 14.45 4.83 7.76
C LEU A 58 13.74 3.61 8.35
N ASN A 59 13.40 2.68 7.49
CA ASN A 59 12.73 1.41 7.79
C ASN A 59 13.20 0.75 9.10
N TYR A 60 12.28 0.56 10.04
CA TYR A 60 12.49 0.00 11.38
C TYR A 60 13.44 0.78 12.31
N GLU A 61 13.83 2.01 11.92
CA GLU A 61 14.65 2.90 12.72
C GLU A 61 13.90 4.21 13.06
N GLU A 62 12.58 4.23 12.93
CA GLU A 62 11.69 5.39 13.12
C GLU A 62 11.44 5.68 14.62
N PHE A 63 12.50 5.71 15.43
CA PHE A 63 12.40 5.83 16.89
C PHE A 63 11.84 7.17 17.36
N LYS A 64 12.17 8.29 16.69
CA LYS A 64 11.67 9.61 17.04
C LYS A 64 10.20 9.75 16.69
N ALA A 65 9.81 9.35 15.47
CA ALA A 65 8.43 9.36 15.01
C ALA A 65 7.58 8.45 15.91
N TYR A 66 8.05 7.24 16.21
CA TYR A 66 7.42 6.33 17.16
C TYR A 66 7.23 6.96 18.55
N ALA A 67 8.28 7.51 19.15
CA ALA A 67 8.22 8.10 20.48
C ALA A 67 7.25 9.31 20.52
N LEU A 68 7.27 10.15 19.48
CA LEU A 68 6.37 11.27 19.32
C LEU A 68 4.90 10.80 19.30
N LEU A 69 4.59 9.82 18.47
CA LEU A 69 3.21 9.35 18.28
C LEU A 69 2.69 8.56 19.49
N VAL A 70 3.52 7.71 20.09
CA VAL A 70 3.20 6.99 21.34
C VAL A 70 2.96 7.98 22.46
N GLY A 71 3.85 8.98 22.66
CA GLY A 71 3.68 10.03 23.65
C GLY A 71 2.40 10.84 23.45
N PHE A 72 2.08 11.17 22.20
CA PHE A 72 0.85 11.87 21.85
C PHE A 72 -0.40 11.08 22.26
N PHE A 73 -0.50 9.79 21.87
CA PHE A 73 -1.66 8.96 22.19
C PHE A 73 -1.78 8.63 23.67
N LYS A 74 -0.66 8.44 24.38
CA LYS A 74 -0.66 8.25 25.85
C LYS A 74 -1.16 9.48 26.61
N GLY A 75 -1.00 10.67 26.06
CA GLY A 75 -1.52 11.93 26.63
C GLY A 75 -3.01 12.18 26.35
N LEU A 76 -3.68 11.29 25.59
CA LEU A 76 -5.09 11.46 25.25
C LEU A 76 -5.98 10.49 26.04
N ASP A 77 -7.05 11.01 26.63
CA ASP A 77 -8.01 10.22 27.38
C ASP A 77 -8.70 9.15 26.50
N GLY A 78 -8.93 7.97 27.09
CA GLY A 78 -9.67 6.88 26.49
C GLY A 78 -8.90 6.01 25.49
N TRP A 79 -7.66 6.36 25.15
CA TRP A 79 -6.80 5.54 24.31
C TRP A 79 -5.97 4.56 25.14
N LYS A 80 -5.90 3.31 24.69
CA LYS A 80 -4.97 2.29 25.19
C LYS A 80 -3.88 2.10 24.16
N VAL A 81 -2.61 2.32 24.55
CA VAL A 81 -1.47 2.23 23.63
C VAL A 81 -0.66 0.98 23.94
N GLU A 82 -0.52 0.12 22.94
CA GLU A 82 0.42 -1.01 22.93
C GLU A 82 1.70 -0.55 22.25
N GLU A 83 2.76 -0.43 23.01
CA GLU A 83 4.09 -0.04 22.54
C GLU A 83 4.83 -1.27 21.98
N LYS A 84 5.75 -1.04 21.02
CA LYS A 84 6.55 -2.10 20.39
C LYS A 84 5.67 -3.27 19.94
N ALA A 85 4.59 -2.92 19.26
CA ALA A 85 3.53 -3.86 18.91
C ALA A 85 4.09 -5.09 18.20
N CYS A 86 3.70 -6.27 18.67
CA CYS A 86 4.16 -7.54 18.12
C CYS A 86 5.70 -7.73 18.13
N GLY A 87 6.42 -7.04 19.01
CA GLY A 87 7.88 -7.11 19.12
C GLY A 87 8.62 -6.24 18.07
N ILE A 88 7.91 -5.40 17.32
CA ILE A 88 8.51 -4.45 16.39
C ILE A 88 8.79 -3.15 17.15
N GLU A 89 10.07 -2.79 17.31
CA GLU A 89 10.54 -1.70 18.17
C GLU A 89 9.93 -0.33 17.84
N THR A 90 9.58 -0.09 16.58
CA THR A 90 9.03 1.18 16.09
C THR A 90 7.55 1.10 15.69
N ALA A 91 6.87 -0.02 15.97
CA ALA A 91 5.43 -0.15 15.77
C ALA A 91 4.64 0.07 17.05
N PHE A 92 3.44 0.66 16.95
CA PHE A 92 2.51 0.77 18.07
C PHE A 92 1.07 0.54 17.63
N ILE A 93 0.19 0.25 18.60
CA ILE A 93 -1.25 0.15 18.35
C ILE A 93 -1.97 1.02 19.39
N ALA A 94 -2.76 1.98 18.93
CA ALA A 94 -3.63 2.78 19.80
C ALA A 94 -5.09 2.34 19.61
N VAL A 95 -5.76 2.01 20.69
CA VAL A 95 -7.13 1.45 20.69
C VAL A 95 -8.05 2.33 21.51
N PHE A 96 -9.15 2.74 20.91
CA PHE A 96 -10.31 3.29 21.58
C PHE A 96 -11.47 2.30 21.48
N ASP A 97 -12.08 1.98 22.62
CA ASP A 97 -13.15 0.98 22.73
C ASP A 97 -14.35 1.57 23.47
N ASN A 98 -15.40 1.93 22.73
CA ASN A 98 -16.68 2.39 23.28
C ASN A 98 -17.68 1.24 23.36
N THR A 99 -17.34 0.21 24.12
CA THR A 99 -18.16 -1.01 24.22
C THR A 99 -19.19 -0.96 25.35
N GLY A 100 -19.15 0.07 26.18
CA GLY A 100 -20.12 0.33 27.25
C GLY A 100 -21.37 1.12 26.82
N GLY A 101 -21.42 1.62 25.59
CA GLY A 101 -22.55 2.36 25.04
C GLY A 101 -23.83 1.51 24.94
N LYS A 102 -25.00 2.17 24.92
CA LYS A 102 -26.34 1.55 24.88
C LYS A 102 -26.66 0.90 23.51
N GLY A 103 -25.74 0.11 22.96
CA GLY A 103 -25.95 -0.63 21.72
C GLY A 103 -26.66 -1.95 21.94
N LYS A 104 -27.59 -2.28 21.04
CA LYS A 104 -28.27 -3.60 20.99
C LYS A 104 -27.20 -4.70 20.89
N GLY A 105 -27.31 -5.75 21.69
CA GLY A 105 -26.39 -6.88 21.74
C GLY A 105 -26.13 -7.48 20.36
N GLY A 106 -24.90 -7.34 19.87
CA GLY A 106 -24.40 -7.88 18.62
C GLY A 106 -22.86 -7.80 18.58
N ARG A 107 -22.22 -8.45 17.59
CA ARG A 107 -20.77 -8.31 17.38
C ARG A 107 -20.44 -6.85 17.14
N LYS A 108 -19.49 -6.33 17.92
CA LYS A 108 -19.00 -4.95 17.83
C LYS A 108 -18.27 -4.75 16.51
N ARG A 109 -18.58 -3.67 15.80
CA ARG A 109 -17.87 -3.27 14.58
C ARG A 109 -16.53 -2.63 14.94
N VAL A 110 -15.49 -2.99 14.20
CA VAL A 110 -14.12 -2.50 14.46
C VAL A 110 -13.54 -1.89 13.18
N VAL A 111 -13.22 -0.61 13.23
CA VAL A 111 -12.59 0.11 12.13
C VAL A 111 -11.13 0.38 12.45
N SER A 112 -10.24 0.27 11.46
CA SER A 112 -8.83 0.60 11.65
C SER A 112 -8.31 1.62 10.66
N PHE A 113 -7.27 2.33 11.10
CA PHE A 113 -6.47 3.26 10.31
C PHE A 113 -5.00 2.85 10.41
N ASN A 114 -4.23 3.01 9.33
CA ASN A 114 -2.79 2.78 9.32
C ASN A 114 -2.06 4.12 9.17
N ALA A 115 -1.09 4.38 10.02
CA ALA A 115 -0.26 5.58 10.01
C ALA A 115 1.20 5.17 9.69
N GLU A 116 1.69 5.56 8.52
CA GLU A 116 3.06 5.39 8.07
C GLU A 116 3.91 6.60 8.47
N TYR A 117 5.20 6.39 8.76
CA TYR A 117 6.10 7.47 9.19
C TYR A 117 7.58 7.23 8.85
N ASP A 118 7.92 6.20 8.09
CA ASP A 118 9.25 5.99 7.55
C ASP A 118 9.56 6.93 6.39
N ALA A 119 10.85 7.13 6.13
CA ALA A 119 11.39 8.02 5.10
C ALA A 119 12.33 7.27 4.15
N LEU A 120 12.70 7.93 3.07
CA LEU A 120 13.59 7.40 2.04
C LEU A 120 15.05 7.84 2.26
N PRO A 121 16.03 6.97 1.97
CA PRO A 121 17.44 7.28 2.12
C PRO A 121 17.85 8.51 1.27
N GLY A 122 18.48 9.50 1.92
CA GLY A 122 19.06 10.66 1.26
C GLY A 122 18.08 11.73 0.75
N ILE A 123 16.76 11.44 0.70
CA ILE A 123 15.74 12.38 0.20
C ILE A 123 14.60 12.63 1.20
N GLY A 124 14.65 12.05 2.41
CA GLY A 124 13.69 12.29 3.47
C GLY A 124 12.27 11.82 3.15
N HIS A 125 11.24 12.56 3.62
CA HIS A 125 9.84 12.19 3.42
C HIS A 125 9.35 12.45 1.99
N ALA A 126 10.06 11.90 1.00
CA ALA A 126 9.74 12.03 -0.41
C ALA A 126 8.53 11.17 -0.86
N CYS A 127 7.97 10.35 0.03
CA CYS A 127 6.69 9.65 -0.19
C CYS A 127 5.52 10.33 0.55
N GLY A 128 5.81 11.30 1.44
CA GLY A 128 4.79 12.07 2.15
C GLY A 128 4.13 11.32 3.31
N HIS A 129 4.85 10.36 3.95
CA HIS A 129 4.32 9.58 5.08
C HIS A 129 3.95 10.44 6.28
N ASN A 130 4.57 11.60 6.47
CA ASN A 130 4.11 12.58 7.46
C ASN A 130 2.64 13.02 7.25
N LEU A 131 2.17 13.10 5.99
CA LEU A 131 0.79 13.42 5.64
C LEU A 131 -0.14 12.21 5.82
N ILE A 132 0.34 10.99 5.50
CA ILE A 132 -0.38 9.73 5.75
C ILE A 132 -0.63 9.55 7.24
N ALA A 133 0.41 9.78 8.06
CA ALA A 133 0.29 9.73 9.51
C ALA A 133 -0.81 10.64 10.03
N ILE A 134 -0.79 11.94 9.69
CA ILE A 134 -1.78 12.89 10.23
C ILE A 134 -3.18 12.70 9.66
N ALA A 135 -3.33 12.22 8.41
CA ALA A 135 -4.63 11.88 7.86
C ALA A 135 -5.28 10.73 8.65
N SER A 136 -4.52 9.66 8.91
CA SER A 136 -4.96 8.50 9.69
C SER A 136 -5.20 8.84 11.16
N ILE A 137 -4.32 9.62 11.79
CA ILE A 137 -4.47 10.08 13.18
C ILE A 137 -5.70 10.96 13.32
N SER A 138 -5.89 11.96 12.43
CA SER A 138 -7.04 12.84 12.47
C SER A 138 -8.35 12.07 12.29
N ALA A 139 -8.36 11.07 11.41
CA ALA A 139 -9.51 10.20 11.20
C ALA A 139 -9.85 9.37 12.44
N ALA A 140 -8.85 8.79 13.09
CA ALA A 140 -9.04 8.02 14.33
C ALA A 140 -9.58 8.89 15.48
N LEU A 141 -8.99 10.08 15.68
CA LEU A 141 -9.42 11.02 16.72
C LEU A 141 -10.85 11.53 16.52
N ALA A 142 -11.20 11.86 15.26
CA ALA A 142 -12.54 12.33 14.94
C ALA A 142 -13.59 11.22 15.04
N SER A 143 -13.23 9.99 14.67
CA SER A 143 -14.10 8.83 14.86
C SER A 143 -14.39 8.61 16.35
N LYS A 144 -13.36 8.64 17.22
CA LYS A 144 -13.52 8.59 18.67
C LYS A 144 -14.45 9.69 19.16
N HIS A 145 -14.20 10.95 18.76
CA HIS A 145 -14.99 12.09 19.21
C HIS A 145 -16.49 11.93 18.86
N VAL A 146 -16.79 11.47 17.65
CA VAL A 146 -18.19 11.21 17.23
C VAL A 146 -18.78 10.06 18.05
N MET A 147 -18.02 8.99 18.27
CA MET A 147 -18.49 7.84 19.04
C MET A 147 -18.83 8.23 20.48
N GLU A 148 -18.01 9.05 21.14
CA GLU A 148 -18.29 9.55 22.48
C GLU A 148 -19.48 10.50 22.50
N LYS A 149 -19.53 11.46 21.59
CA LYS A 149 -20.58 12.48 21.54
C LYS A 149 -21.97 11.92 21.29
N PHE A 150 -22.06 10.87 20.48
CA PHE A 150 -23.33 10.27 20.04
C PHE A 150 -23.59 8.86 20.62
N ASP A 151 -22.77 8.43 21.58
CA ASP A 151 -22.85 7.13 22.26
C ASP A 151 -22.89 5.93 21.26
N ILE A 152 -21.99 6.01 20.23
CA ILE A 152 -21.90 4.97 19.20
C ILE A 152 -21.03 3.84 19.71
N THR A 153 -21.58 2.63 19.76
CA THR A 153 -20.85 1.42 20.16
C THR A 153 -19.92 0.93 19.05
N GLY A 154 -18.68 0.59 19.38
CA GLY A 154 -17.69 0.08 18.45
C GLY A 154 -16.27 0.27 18.94
N LYS A 155 -15.32 0.01 18.05
CA LYS A 155 -13.89 0.16 18.33
C LYS A 155 -13.19 0.86 17.18
N VAL A 156 -12.27 1.76 17.53
CA VAL A 156 -11.30 2.37 16.60
C VAL A 156 -9.91 1.90 16.96
N VAL A 157 -9.17 1.43 15.96
CA VAL A 157 -7.79 0.98 16.12
C VAL A 157 -6.91 1.77 15.16
N LEU A 158 -5.89 2.45 15.69
CA LEU A 158 -4.83 3.03 14.88
C LEU A 158 -3.58 2.18 15.00
N PHE A 159 -3.09 1.68 13.87
CA PHE A 159 -1.80 1.03 13.76
C PHE A 159 -0.75 2.05 13.33
N GLY A 160 0.27 2.26 14.16
CA GLY A 160 1.50 2.92 13.77
C GLY A 160 2.37 1.90 13.04
N THR A 161 2.50 2.10 11.74
CA THR A 161 3.09 1.10 10.83
C THR A 161 4.42 1.62 10.28
N PRO A 162 5.57 1.09 10.77
CA PRO A 162 6.90 1.42 10.25
C PRO A 162 7.18 0.74 8.91
N ALA A 163 8.26 1.13 8.26
CA ALA A 163 8.95 0.40 7.20
C ALA A 163 8.07 0.04 5.98
N GLU A 164 7.24 0.98 5.50
CA GLU A 164 6.48 0.77 4.27
C GLU A 164 7.41 0.67 3.05
N GLU A 165 8.49 1.46 3.00
CA GLU A 165 9.45 1.60 1.90
C GLU A 165 10.39 0.38 1.76
N GLY A 166 9.82 -0.83 1.74
CA GLY A 166 10.51 -2.10 1.50
C GLY A 166 10.65 -3.04 2.70
N GLY A 167 10.35 -2.58 3.92
CA GLY A 167 10.42 -3.41 5.14
C GLY A 167 9.15 -4.20 5.44
N GLY A 168 7.99 -3.76 4.92
CA GLY A 168 6.72 -4.47 5.07
C GLY A 168 6.17 -4.49 6.49
N GLY A 169 6.20 -3.37 7.20
CA GLY A 169 5.75 -3.30 8.59
C GLY A 169 4.30 -3.72 8.78
N LYS A 170 3.39 -3.39 7.83
CA LYS A 170 2.00 -3.87 7.88
C LYS A 170 1.91 -5.38 7.69
N ILE A 171 2.77 -5.95 6.82
CA ILE A 171 2.84 -7.41 6.63
C ILE A 171 3.35 -8.08 7.91
N ALA A 172 4.35 -7.52 8.56
CA ALA A 172 4.87 -8.04 9.83
C ALA A 172 3.78 -8.03 10.93
N LEU A 173 3.05 -6.92 11.09
CA LEU A 173 1.91 -6.81 12.02
C LEU A 173 0.77 -7.78 11.66
N LEU A 174 0.46 -7.93 10.36
CA LEU A 174 -0.57 -8.86 9.88
C LEU A 174 -0.21 -10.31 10.22
N ASN A 175 1.02 -10.72 9.90
CA ASN A 175 1.52 -12.08 10.15
C ASN A 175 1.62 -12.40 11.64
N ALA A 176 1.94 -11.41 12.47
CA ALA A 176 1.92 -11.53 13.92
C ALA A 176 0.50 -11.56 14.53
N GLY A 177 -0.54 -11.43 13.69
CA GLY A 177 -1.93 -11.51 14.11
C GLY A 177 -2.48 -10.24 14.76
N ALA A 178 -1.82 -9.08 14.63
CA ALA A 178 -2.24 -7.83 15.26
C ALA A 178 -3.68 -7.41 14.87
N TYR A 179 -4.00 -7.47 13.59
CA TYR A 179 -5.35 -7.14 13.09
C TYR A 179 -6.40 -8.13 13.59
N ALA A 180 -6.07 -9.43 13.62
CA ALA A 180 -6.97 -10.49 14.12
C ALA A 180 -7.21 -10.37 15.63
N LYS A 181 -6.17 -10.07 16.43
CA LYS A 181 -6.25 -9.82 17.88
C LYS A 181 -7.28 -8.74 18.22
N HIS A 182 -7.35 -7.70 17.41
CA HIS A 182 -8.31 -6.62 17.60
C HIS A 182 -9.67 -6.83 16.91
N ASN A 183 -9.86 -7.94 16.17
CA ASN A 183 -11.05 -8.27 15.38
C ASN A 183 -11.40 -7.17 14.36
N VAL A 184 -10.41 -6.63 13.66
CA VAL A 184 -10.58 -5.55 12.69
C VAL A 184 -11.51 -6.01 11.56
N ASP A 185 -12.53 -5.21 11.27
CA ASP A 185 -13.49 -5.48 10.19
C ASP A 185 -13.08 -4.83 8.87
N ILE A 186 -12.50 -3.64 8.93
CA ILE A 186 -12.03 -2.87 7.77
C ILE A 186 -10.75 -2.10 8.10
N SER A 187 -9.94 -1.84 7.07
CA SER A 187 -8.70 -1.04 7.19
C SER A 187 -8.69 0.12 6.21
N LEU A 188 -8.45 1.32 6.71
CA LEU A 188 -8.45 2.56 5.95
C LEU A 188 -7.09 3.24 6.00
N ILE A 189 -6.62 3.72 4.85
CA ILE A 189 -5.42 4.56 4.70
C ILE A 189 -5.62 5.49 3.51
N SER A 190 -4.72 6.46 3.36
CA SER A 190 -4.66 7.32 2.18
C SER A 190 -3.20 7.59 1.81
N HIS A 191 -2.95 7.94 0.56
CA HIS A 191 -1.59 8.19 0.06
C HIS A 191 -1.51 9.47 -0.78
N PRO A 192 -0.59 10.42 -0.49
CA PRO A 192 -0.39 11.60 -1.31
C PRO A 192 0.29 11.26 -2.64
N GLY A 193 0.02 12.07 -3.65
CA GLY A 193 0.64 11.96 -4.96
C GLY A 193 0.49 13.24 -5.77
N ILE A 194 0.88 13.20 -7.05
CA ILE A 194 0.69 14.30 -8.00
C ILE A 194 -0.43 14.01 -9.04
N THR A 195 -0.98 12.81 -9.00
CA THR A 195 -2.14 12.41 -9.83
C THR A 195 -3.45 12.97 -9.24
N PRO A 196 -4.54 13.03 -10.02
CA PRO A 196 -5.85 13.41 -9.47
C PRO A 196 -6.24 12.59 -8.23
N ASP A 197 -7.08 13.18 -7.38
CA ASP A 197 -7.67 12.48 -6.23
C ASP A 197 -8.44 11.23 -6.70
N ALA A 198 -8.36 10.13 -5.94
CA ALA A 198 -9.03 8.87 -6.25
C ALA A 198 -9.45 8.13 -4.98
N SER A 199 -10.61 7.49 -5.02
CA SER A 199 -11.12 6.67 -3.92
C SER A 199 -10.78 5.18 -4.06
N LEU A 200 -10.51 4.72 -5.28
CA LEU A 200 -10.33 3.32 -5.65
C LEU A 200 -8.97 3.09 -6.34
N VAL A 201 -7.89 3.36 -5.61
CA VAL A 201 -6.52 3.17 -6.14
C VAL A 201 -6.13 1.70 -6.08
N ARG A 202 -5.68 1.16 -7.22
CA ARG A 202 -5.05 -0.17 -7.34
C ARG A 202 -3.56 -0.01 -7.51
N THR A 203 -2.79 -0.83 -6.79
CA THR A 203 -1.32 -0.88 -6.91
C THR A 203 -0.88 -2.21 -7.53
N SER A 204 0.37 -2.28 -7.96
CA SER A 204 0.96 -3.49 -8.50
C SER A 204 1.52 -4.39 -7.40
N ALA A 205 1.43 -5.70 -7.61
CA ALA A 205 2.18 -6.66 -6.82
C ALA A 205 3.65 -6.70 -7.29
N PHE A 206 4.60 -6.86 -6.36
CA PHE A 206 6.01 -7.05 -6.70
C PHE A 206 6.71 -8.03 -5.80
N GLN A 207 7.85 -8.54 -6.29
CA GLN A 207 8.79 -9.34 -5.53
C GLN A 207 10.21 -8.98 -5.90
N ALA A 208 11.02 -8.60 -4.91
CA ALA A 208 12.46 -8.36 -5.01
C ALA A 208 13.22 -9.56 -4.46
N PHE A 209 14.29 -9.95 -5.13
CA PHE A 209 15.09 -11.11 -4.74
C PHE A 209 16.52 -11.00 -5.26
N ARG A 210 17.45 -11.59 -4.53
CA ARG A 210 18.84 -11.73 -4.91
C ARG A 210 19.09 -13.08 -5.54
N ILE A 211 19.87 -13.08 -6.63
CA ILE A 211 20.38 -14.26 -7.30
C ILE A 211 21.90 -14.34 -7.06
N GLU A 212 22.34 -15.52 -6.67
CA GLU A 212 23.75 -15.83 -6.45
C GLU A 212 24.07 -17.13 -7.19
N TYR A 213 25.13 -17.07 -8.02
CA TYR A 213 25.71 -18.25 -8.64
C TYR A 213 27.06 -18.56 -8.03
N PHE A 214 27.29 -19.81 -7.72
CA PHE A 214 28.54 -20.34 -7.19
C PHE A 214 29.12 -21.32 -8.18
N GLY A 215 30.33 -21.06 -8.64
CA GLY A 215 31.10 -21.88 -9.57
C GLY A 215 32.38 -22.38 -8.96
N ARG A 216 33.46 -22.40 -9.75
CA ARG A 216 34.80 -22.81 -9.35
C ARG A 216 35.85 -22.01 -10.11
N GLU A 217 36.86 -21.51 -9.40
CA GLU A 217 37.98 -20.81 -10.01
C GLU A 217 38.86 -21.72 -10.86
N ALA A 218 39.45 -21.15 -11.91
CA ALA A 218 40.53 -21.73 -12.68
C ALA A 218 41.33 -20.63 -13.37
N HIS A 219 42.53 -20.94 -13.85
CA HIS A 219 43.28 -20.01 -14.67
C HIS A 219 42.63 -19.91 -16.06
N ALA A 220 42.10 -18.74 -16.41
CA ALA A 220 41.25 -18.56 -17.58
C ALA A 220 41.95 -18.91 -18.94
N ALA A 221 43.27 -18.78 -19.01
CA ALA A 221 44.04 -19.11 -20.20
C ALA A 221 44.70 -20.51 -20.16
N ALA A 222 45.11 -20.98 -18.97
CA ALA A 222 45.90 -22.23 -18.86
C ALA A 222 45.07 -23.46 -18.68
N ALA A 223 43.95 -23.40 -17.92
CA ALA A 223 43.11 -24.55 -17.61
C ALA A 223 41.63 -24.13 -17.39
N PRO A 224 41.00 -23.40 -18.34
CA PRO A 224 39.63 -22.91 -18.17
C PRO A 224 38.61 -24.04 -17.99
N TRP A 225 38.88 -25.22 -18.53
CA TRP A 225 38.02 -26.42 -18.42
C TRP A 225 37.93 -27.00 -17.00
N GLU A 226 38.81 -26.60 -16.09
CA GLU A 226 38.74 -26.97 -14.68
C GLU A 226 37.81 -26.05 -13.89
N GLY A 227 37.44 -24.90 -14.44
CA GLY A 227 36.58 -23.89 -13.83
C GLY A 227 35.08 -24.16 -14.10
N ILE A 228 34.26 -23.48 -13.28
CA ILE A 228 32.81 -23.31 -13.53
C ILE A 228 32.56 -21.82 -13.41
N ASN A 229 32.20 -21.14 -14.51
CA ASN A 229 32.08 -19.71 -14.53
C ASN A 229 30.69 -19.26 -14.05
N ALA A 230 30.63 -18.70 -12.85
CA ALA A 230 29.41 -18.17 -12.26
C ALA A 230 28.89 -16.92 -13.00
N LEU A 231 29.78 -16.12 -13.60
CA LEU A 231 29.37 -14.94 -14.39
C LEU A 231 28.66 -15.39 -15.67
N ASP A 232 29.13 -16.44 -16.34
CA ASP A 232 28.46 -16.97 -17.54
C ASP A 232 27.05 -17.47 -17.20
N ALA A 233 26.86 -18.06 -16.03
CA ALA A 233 25.53 -18.43 -15.53
C ALA A 233 24.62 -17.21 -15.38
N LEU A 234 25.12 -16.14 -14.77
CA LEU A 234 24.35 -14.91 -14.56
C LEU A 234 24.02 -14.21 -15.89
N ILE A 235 24.96 -14.14 -16.82
CA ILE A 235 24.73 -13.57 -18.16
C ILE A 235 23.74 -14.40 -18.97
N THR A 236 23.84 -15.74 -18.90
CA THR A 236 22.88 -16.65 -19.55
C THR A 236 21.48 -16.44 -19.02
N ALA A 237 21.32 -16.34 -17.71
CA ALA A 237 20.03 -16.05 -17.06
C ALA A 237 19.49 -14.68 -17.49
N TYR A 238 20.32 -13.64 -17.47
CA TYR A 238 19.94 -12.29 -17.88
C TYR A 238 19.48 -12.24 -19.33
N THR A 239 20.17 -12.94 -20.22
CA THR A 239 19.81 -13.07 -21.64
C THR A 239 18.49 -13.82 -21.79
N SER A 240 18.30 -14.92 -21.07
CA SER A 240 17.05 -15.70 -21.09
C SER A 240 15.85 -14.86 -20.64
N ILE A 241 16.03 -14.04 -19.61
CA ILE A 241 15.01 -13.08 -19.15
C ILE A 241 14.73 -12.03 -20.23
N SER A 242 15.75 -11.54 -20.93
CA SER A 242 15.58 -10.55 -22.01
C SER A 242 14.75 -11.10 -23.16
N VAL A 243 14.94 -12.38 -23.52
CA VAL A 243 14.11 -13.07 -24.52
C VAL A 243 12.70 -13.33 -23.99
N LEU A 244 12.55 -13.68 -22.70
CA LEU A 244 11.25 -13.89 -22.06
C LEU A 244 10.34 -12.67 -22.13
N ARG A 245 10.89 -11.45 -22.08
CA ARG A 245 10.10 -10.20 -22.07
C ARG A 245 9.16 -10.06 -23.25
N GLN A 246 9.48 -10.61 -24.42
CA GLN A 246 8.57 -10.58 -25.57
C GLN A 246 7.23 -11.30 -25.31
N GLN A 247 7.22 -12.27 -24.40
CA GLN A 247 6.05 -13.10 -24.10
C GLN A 247 5.42 -12.76 -22.75
N THR A 248 5.66 -11.56 -22.23
CA THR A 248 5.00 -11.04 -21.02
C THR A 248 3.77 -10.22 -21.39
N GLN A 249 2.84 -10.09 -20.47
CA GLN A 249 1.63 -9.30 -20.66
C GLN A 249 1.88 -7.82 -20.33
N SER A 250 1.02 -6.94 -20.82
CA SER A 250 1.04 -5.52 -20.42
C SER A 250 0.94 -5.38 -18.90
N GLY A 251 1.81 -4.57 -18.32
CA GLY A 251 1.92 -4.38 -16.86
C GLY A 251 2.83 -5.40 -16.15
N ASP A 252 3.37 -6.39 -16.86
CA ASP A 252 4.45 -7.24 -16.34
C ASP A 252 5.79 -6.53 -16.52
N ILE A 253 6.57 -6.43 -15.45
CA ILE A 253 7.87 -5.74 -15.44
C ILE A 253 8.91 -6.66 -14.81
N ILE A 254 10.07 -6.80 -15.48
CA ILE A 254 11.24 -7.52 -14.97
C ILE A 254 12.41 -6.55 -14.98
N GLN A 255 12.95 -6.25 -13.82
CA GLN A 255 14.08 -5.36 -13.60
C GLN A 255 15.22 -6.14 -12.96
N GLY A 256 16.47 -5.74 -13.20
CA GLY A 256 17.60 -6.37 -12.54
C GLY A 256 18.91 -5.66 -12.83
N CYS A 257 19.83 -5.80 -11.89
CA CYS A 257 21.19 -5.35 -12.03
C CYS A 257 22.18 -6.43 -11.55
N ILE A 258 23.34 -6.48 -12.17
CA ILE A 258 24.45 -7.33 -11.73
C ILE A 258 25.17 -6.58 -10.61
N THR A 259 25.25 -7.17 -9.42
CA THR A 259 25.89 -6.59 -8.24
C THR A 259 27.34 -7.05 -8.09
N GLN A 260 27.67 -8.27 -8.59
CA GLN A 260 29.02 -8.83 -8.64
C GLN A 260 29.22 -9.66 -9.92
N GLY A 261 30.19 -9.26 -10.74
CA GLY A 261 30.48 -9.89 -12.03
C GLY A 261 31.89 -10.50 -12.14
N GLY A 262 32.53 -10.85 -11.01
CA GLY A 262 33.87 -11.43 -10.99
C GLY A 262 34.94 -10.46 -10.48
N VAL A 263 36.21 -10.89 -10.47
CA VAL A 263 37.33 -10.15 -9.85
C VAL A 263 38.34 -9.66 -10.88
N LYS A 264 38.83 -10.55 -11.74
CA LYS A 264 39.86 -10.26 -12.80
C LYS A 264 39.62 -11.12 -14.02
N PRO A 265 39.89 -10.63 -15.24
CA PRO A 265 39.58 -11.35 -16.47
C PRO A 265 40.43 -12.62 -16.70
N ASN A 266 41.55 -12.79 -16.01
CA ASN A 266 42.40 -13.98 -16.11
C ASN A 266 42.02 -15.10 -15.12
N ILE A 267 40.89 -14.98 -14.42
CA ILE A 267 40.38 -15.97 -13.46
C ILE A 267 38.97 -16.35 -13.91
N ILE A 268 38.63 -17.64 -14.02
CA ILE A 268 37.26 -18.11 -14.12
C ILE A 268 36.54 -17.76 -12.81
N HIS A 269 35.41 -17.07 -12.90
CA HIS A 269 34.73 -16.50 -11.75
C HIS A 269 33.90 -17.52 -10.98
N ALA A 270 34.27 -17.80 -9.73
CA ALA A 270 33.52 -18.72 -8.87
C ALA A 270 32.29 -18.11 -8.22
N TYR A 271 32.11 -16.81 -8.28
CA TYR A 271 30.93 -16.13 -7.71
C TYR A 271 30.45 -15.00 -8.61
N ALA A 272 29.14 -14.93 -8.81
CA ALA A 272 28.45 -13.81 -9.42
C ALA A 272 27.10 -13.61 -8.78
N SER A 273 26.62 -12.37 -8.67
CA SER A 273 25.32 -12.06 -8.08
C SER A 273 24.62 -10.90 -8.77
N GLY A 274 23.31 -10.85 -8.63
CA GLY A 274 22.48 -9.76 -9.09
C GLY A 274 21.22 -9.62 -8.25
N ASP A 275 20.68 -8.39 -8.19
CA ASP A 275 19.40 -8.08 -7.57
C ASP A 275 18.34 -7.89 -8.65
N PHE A 276 17.18 -8.53 -8.47
CA PHE A 276 16.09 -8.54 -9.45
C PHE A 276 14.76 -8.21 -8.79
N VAL A 277 13.88 -7.59 -9.59
CA VAL A 277 12.50 -7.27 -9.21
C VAL A 277 11.57 -7.75 -10.32
N VAL A 278 10.51 -8.44 -9.94
CA VAL A 278 9.38 -8.78 -10.80
C VAL A 278 8.15 -8.05 -10.31
N ARG A 279 7.41 -7.42 -11.23
CA ARG A 279 6.13 -6.74 -10.94
C ARG A 279 5.05 -7.24 -11.86
N SER A 280 3.82 -7.24 -11.36
CA SER A 280 2.64 -7.49 -12.19
C SER A 280 1.39 -6.83 -11.57
N THR A 281 0.33 -6.74 -12.34
CA THR A 281 -0.90 -6.05 -11.92
C THR A 281 -1.67 -6.77 -10.83
N THR A 282 -1.47 -8.08 -10.66
CA THR A 282 -2.13 -8.88 -9.62
C THR A 282 -1.17 -9.92 -9.04
N LYS A 283 -1.47 -10.39 -7.84
CA LYS A 283 -0.77 -11.48 -7.16
C LYS A 283 -0.63 -12.72 -8.05
N GLN A 284 -1.71 -13.16 -8.70
CA GLN A 284 -1.72 -14.37 -9.53
C GLN A 284 -0.78 -14.22 -10.74
N ARG A 285 -0.86 -13.06 -11.41
CA ARG A 285 0.03 -12.77 -12.54
C ARG A 285 1.48 -12.66 -12.10
N LEU A 286 1.75 -12.03 -10.93
CA LEU A 286 3.09 -11.98 -10.36
C LEU A 286 3.65 -13.40 -10.12
N GLU A 287 2.87 -14.28 -9.50
CA GLU A 287 3.27 -15.65 -9.22
C GLU A 287 3.53 -16.44 -10.53
N ALA A 288 2.69 -16.26 -11.55
CA ALA A 288 2.89 -16.89 -12.86
C ALA A 288 4.15 -16.37 -13.57
N LEU A 289 4.36 -15.04 -13.58
CA LEU A 289 5.55 -14.41 -14.15
C LEU A 289 6.82 -14.85 -13.41
N LYS A 290 6.79 -14.84 -12.06
CA LYS A 290 7.94 -15.24 -11.23
C LYS A 290 8.36 -16.68 -11.50
N LYS A 291 7.41 -17.62 -11.63
CA LYS A 291 7.71 -19.01 -12.00
C LYS A 291 8.48 -19.12 -13.33
N ARG A 292 8.14 -18.29 -14.33
CA ARG A 292 8.84 -18.27 -15.62
C ARG A 292 10.23 -17.65 -15.49
N VAL A 293 10.36 -16.59 -14.71
CA VAL A 293 11.65 -15.93 -14.43
C VAL A 293 12.58 -16.89 -13.66
N ASP A 294 12.06 -17.63 -12.69
CA ASP A 294 12.85 -18.62 -11.94
C ASP A 294 13.44 -19.68 -12.87
N LYS A 295 12.66 -20.13 -13.88
CA LYS A 295 13.16 -21.10 -14.87
C LYS A 295 14.33 -20.56 -15.71
N CYS A 296 14.42 -19.25 -15.93
CA CYS A 296 15.58 -18.64 -16.58
C CYS A 296 16.84 -18.79 -15.73
N PHE A 297 16.73 -18.58 -14.42
CA PHE A 297 17.86 -18.75 -13.50
C PHE A 297 18.24 -20.22 -13.31
N GLU A 298 17.25 -21.11 -13.13
CA GLU A 298 17.48 -22.56 -13.04
C GLU A 298 18.12 -23.11 -14.30
N GLY A 299 17.62 -22.74 -15.49
CA GLY A 299 18.16 -23.17 -16.78
C GLY A 299 19.62 -22.75 -16.99
N ALA A 300 19.97 -21.54 -16.57
CA ALA A 300 21.35 -21.05 -16.62
C ALA A 300 22.29 -21.84 -15.68
N ALA A 301 21.81 -22.21 -14.50
CA ALA A 301 22.56 -23.07 -13.57
C ALA A 301 22.84 -24.44 -14.20
N VAL A 302 21.83 -25.05 -14.81
CA VAL A 302 21.95 -26.35 -15.51
C VAL A 302 22.94 -26.24 -16.68
N ALA A 303 22.82 -25.20 -17.51
CA ALA A 303 23.66 -25.03 -18.71
C ALA A 303 25.16 -24.85 -18.39
N THR A 304 25.47 -24.22 -17.24
CA THR A 304 26.86 -23.87 -16.86
C THR A 304 27.46 -24.77 -15.78
N GLY A 305 26.62 -25.54 -15.07
CA GLY A 305 27.04 -26.34 -13.92
C GLY A 305 27.23 -25.54 -12.64
N ALA A 306 26.93 -24.23 -12.63
CA ALA A 306 26.99 -23.40 -11.44
C ALA A 306 25.84 -23.73 -10.47
N LYS A 307 26.09 -23.57 -9.16
CA LYS A 307 25.05 -23.72 -8.13
C LYS A 307 24.30 -22.40 -7.97
N LEU A 308 22.97 -22.47 -8.03
CA LEU A 308 22.09 -21.33 -7.87
C LEU A 308 21.59 -21.20 -6.42
N LYS A 309 21.58 -19.98 -5.89
CA LYS A 309 20.84 -19.60 -4.68
C LYS A 309 19.98 -18.39 -4.99
N MET A 310 18.69 -18.48 -4.63
CA MET A 310 17.72 -17.39 -4.72
C MET A 310 17.28 -17.00 -3.33
N THR A 311 17.41 -15.70 -2.99
CA THR A 311 17.04 -15.17 -1.67
C THR A 311 15.97 -14.10 -1.85
N LEU A 312 14.80 -14.31 -1.26
CA LEU A 312 13.73 -13.30 -1.21
C LEU A 312 14.22 -12.10 -0.38
N GLN A 313 14.04 -10.89 -0.89
CA GLN A 313 14.34 -9.64 -0.19
C GLN A 313 13.06 -8.99 0.33
N SER A 314 12.09 -8.73 -0.56
CA SER A 314 10.78 -8.17 -0.18
C SER A 314 9.70 -8.60 -1.16
N ARG A 315 8.43 -8.57 -0.71
CA ARG A 315 7.27 -8.87 -1.54
C ARG A 315 6.04 -8.15 -1.01
N TYR A 316 5.33 -7.43 -1.88
CA TYR A 316 4.03 -6.83 -1.59
C TYR A 316 3.00 -7.36 -2.59
N LEU A 317 1.79 -7.58 -2.12
CA LEU A 317 0.67 -7.92 -2.99
C LEU A 317 0.08 -6.64 -3.61
N ASP A 318 -0.68 -6.81 -4.68
CA ASP A 318 -1.47 -5.73 -5.26
C ASP A 318 -2.53 -5.25 -4.27
N HIS A 319 -2.78 -3.94 -4.23
CA HIS A 319 -3.90 -3.39 -3.46
C HIS A 319 -5.20 -3.54 -4.25
N VAL A 320 -6.17 -4.22 -3.62
CA VAL A 320 -7.52 -4.44 -4.16
C VAL A 320 -8.50 -3.59 -3.33
N PRO A 321 -8.91 -2.40 -3.82
CA PRO A 321 -9.80 -1.53 -3.09
C PRO A 321 -11.20 -2.12 -2.98
N ASN A 322 -11.81 -2.03 -1.79
CA ASN A 322 -13.20 -2.41 -1.57
C ASN A 322 -14.12 -1.32 -2.14
N VAL A 323 -14.95 -1.67 -3.12
CA VAL A 323 -15.76 -0.70 -3.87
C VAL A 323 -16.81 0.00 -3.00
N PRO A 324 -17.60 -0.67 -2.14
CA PRO A 324 -18.50 0.01 -1.20
C PRO A 324 -17.78 1.01 -0.30
N LEU A 325 -16.62 0.66 0.27
CA LEU A 325 -15.82 1.61 1.08
C LEU A 325 -15.37 2.82 0.27
N GLY A 326 -14.87 2.61 -0.95
CA GLY A 326 -14.45 3.69 -1.83
C GLY A 326 -15.59 4.64 -2.19
N ARG A 327 -16.80 4.11 -2.44
CA ARG A 327 -18.01 4.92 -2.67
C ARG A 327 -18.40 5.74 -1.44
N GLY A 328 -18.33 5.15 -0.24
CA GLY A 328 -18.55 5.87 1.02
C GLY A 328 -17.56 7.02 1.20
N TYR A 329 -16.28 6.77 0.98
CA TYR A 329 -15.24 7.80 1.00
C TYR A 329 -15.50 8.90 -0.03
N ALA A 330 -15.79 8.53 -1.28
CA ALA A 330 -16.06 9.47 -2.37
C ALA A 330 -17.23 10.41 -2.06
N LYS A 331 -18.33 9.91 -1.47
CA LYS A 331 -19.48 10.69 -1.01
C LYS A 331 -19.04 11.79 -0.02
N HIS A 332 -18.26 11.42 1.00
CA HIS A 332 -17.83 12.37 2.04
C HIS A 332 -16.77 13.34 1.53
N PHE A 333 -15.81 12.85 0.74
CA PHE A 333 -14.76 13.68 0.15
C PHE A 333 -15.34 14.75 -0.80
N THR A 334 -16.33 14.37 -1.61
CA THR A 334 -17.05 15.32 -2.48
C THR A 334 -17.87 16.33 -1.68
N ALA A 335 -18.53 15.92 -0.60
CA ALA A 335 -19.25 16.81 0.31
C ALA A 335 -18.34 17.84 0.99
N LEU A 336 -17.04 17.56 1.11
CA LEU A 336 -16.01 18.50 1.60
C LEU A 336 -15.43 19.39 0.49
N GLY A 337 -15.94 19.30 -0.75
CA GLY A 337 -15.47 20.10 -1.89
C GLY A 337 -14.38 19.40 -2.72
N GLY A 338 -14.06 18.14 -2.43
CA GLY A 338 -13.14 17.33 -3.23
C GLY A 338 -13.71 16.94 -4.58
N LYS A 339 -12.84 16.66 -5.54
CA LYS A 339 -13.23 16.26 -6.90
C LYS A 339 -12.67 14.88 -7.19
N LEU A 340 -13.55 13.92 -7.47
CA LEU A 340 -13.22 12.55 -7.86
C LEU A 340 -13.83 12.24 -9.21
N GLN A 341 -13.25 11.29 -9.92
CA GLN A 341 -13.89 10.68 -11.08
C GLN A 341 -15.05 9.78 -10.63
N ALA A 342 -15.92 9.40 -11.56
CA ALA A 342 -16.93 8.39 -11.28
C ALA A 342 -16.24 7.08 -10.88
N PRO A 343 -16.76 6.31 -9.88
CA PRO A 343 -16.14 5.08 -9.40
C PRO A 343 -15.84 4.07 -10.51
N GLU A 344 -16.69 4.00 -11.53
CA GLU A 344 -16.51 3.13 -12.70
C GLU A 344 -15.26 3.54 -13.51
N MET A 345 -15.02 4.83 -13.65
CA MET A 345 -13.82 5.37 -14.31
C MET A 345 -12.57 5.15 -13.45
N GLU A 346 -12.67 5.32 -12.14
CA GLU A 346 -11.55 5.02 -11.22
C GLU A 346 -11.14 3.55 -11.28
N LEU A 347 -12.08 2.61 -11.40
CA LEU A 347 -11.79 1.19 -11.57
C LEU A 347 -11.07 0.88 -12.90
N LEU A 348 -11.29 1.68 -13.92
CA LEU A 348 -10.60 1.53 -15.21
C LEU A 348 -9.23 2.21 -15.22
N THR A 349 -9.14 3.42 -14.68
CA THR A 349 -7.95 4.29 -14.79
C THR A 349 -7.11 4.38 -13.51
N GLY A 350 -7.66 4.04 -12.35
CA GLY A 350 -7.04 4.18 -11.03
C GLY A 350 -5.97 3.13 -10.70
N SER A 351 -5.21 2.66 -11.71
CA SER A 351 -4.10 1.72 -11.51
C SER A 351 -2.76 2.46 -11.55
N THR A 352 -1.90 2.19 -10.59
CA THR A 352 -0.53 2.67 -10.54
C THR A 352 0.46 1.50 -10.56
N GLN A 353 1.68 1.75 -11.08
CA GLN A 353 2.78 0.79 -11.00
C GLN A 353 3.50 0.81 -9.64
N ALA A 354 3.12 1.71 -8.74
CA ALA A 354 3.60 1.69 -7.36
C ALA A 354 3.10 0.43 -6.63
N SER A 355 3.74 0.09 -5.54
CA SER A 355 3.37 -1.01 -4.65
C SER A 355 3.40 -0.52 -3.21
N THR A 356 2.59 -1.12 -2.35
CA THR A 356 2.52 -0.81 -0.92
C THR A 356 2.18 -2.09 -0.15
N ASP A 357 2.67 -2.22 1.07
CA ASP A 357 2.32 -3.31 1.97
C ASP A 357 0.85 -3.25 2.46
N GLN A 358 0.14 -2.14 2.18
CA GLN A 358 -1.33 -2.07 2.30
C GLN A 358 -2.03 -3.04 1.34
N GLY A 359 -1.37 -3.46 0.27
CA GLY A 359 -1.84 -4.53 -0.63
C GLY A 359 -2.13 -5.81 0.15
N ASP A 360 -1.20 -6.27 0.97
CA ASP A 360 -1.37 -7.48 1.79
C ASP A 360 -2.54 -7.36 2.79
N ILE A 361 -2.76 -6.17 3.36
CA ILE A 361 -3.95 -5.89 4.18
C ILE A 361 -5.24 -6.04 3.36
N SER A 362 -5.27 -5.51 2.12
CA SER A 362 -6.44 -5.59 1.24
C SER A 362 -6.78 -7.03 0.82
N HIS A 363 -5.82 -7.94 0.83
CA HIS A 363 -6.05 -9.37 0.65
C HIS A 363 -6.54 -10.08 1.92
N ALA A 364 -6.33 -9.51 3.09
CA ALA A 364 -6.73 -10.09 4.37
C ALA A 364 -8.11 -9.60 4.84
N MET A 365 -8.46 -8.34 4.57
CA MET A 365 -9.71 -7.70 4.98
C MET A 365 -10.13 -6.58 4.03
N PRO A 366 -11.42 -6.15 4.02
CA PRO A 366 -11.87 -5.00 3.24
C PRO A 366 -11.02 -3.76 3.54
N SER A 367 -10.53 -3.09 2.49
CA SER A 367 -9.60 -1.98 2.64
C SER A 367 -9.75 -0.96 1.51
N ILE A 368 -9.38 0.30 1.78
CA ILE A 368 -9.07 1.30 0.78
C ILE A 368 -7.75 2.00 1.11
N SER A 369 -7.05 2.44 0.05
CA SER A 369 -5.96 3.42 0.10
C SER A 369 -6.33 4.56 -0.83
N ALA A 370 -6.97 5.60 -0.28
CA ALA A 370 -7.45 6.73 -1.09
C ALA A 370 -6.26 7.60 -1.53
N GLY A 371 -6.14 7.84 -2.83
CA GLY A 371 -5.13 8.73 -3.39
C GLY A 371 -5.54 10.20 -3.26
N PHE A 372 -4.63 11.09 -2.88
CA PHE A 372 -4.90 12.52 -2.86
C PHE A 372 -3.76 13.34 -3.44
N ARG A 373 -4.14 14.34 -4.24
CA ARG A 373 -3.18 15.20 -4.91
C ARG A 373 -2.69 16.29 -3.98
N ILE A 374 -1.34 16.42 -3.91
CA ILE A 374 -0.68 17.63 -3.39
C ILE A 374 0.04 18.36 -4.53
N GLU A 375 0.22 19.66 -4.37
CA GLU A 375 0.93 20.49 -5.35
C GLU A 375 2.44 20.31 -5.16
N SER A 376 3.12 19.81 -6.19
CA SER A 376 4.58 19.70 -6.24
C SER A 376 5.12 20.68 -7.27
N VAL A 377 6.09 21.51 -6.85
CA VAL A 377 6.68 22.55 -7.65
C VAL A 377 8.20 22.34 -7.69
N ALA A 378 8.78 22.37 -8.88
CA ALA A 378 10.22 22.29 -9.07
C ALA A 378 10.92 23.61 -8.66
N GLU A 379 12.23 23.58 -8.46
CA GLU A 379 13.00 24.76 -8.03
C GLU A 379 12.92 25.94 -9.02
N ASP A 380 12.79 25.63 -10.30
CA ASP A 380 12.61 26.62 -11.37
C ASP A 380 11.18 27.17 -11.48
N GLY A 381 10.28 26.75 -10.58
CA GLY A 381 8.86 27.14 -10.60
C GLY A 381 7.98 26.32 -11.54
N GLY A 382 8.55 25.36 -12.27
CA GLY A 382 7.85 24.45 -13.14
C GLY A 382 7.09 23.34 -12.37
N ARG A 383 6.56 22.38 -13.11
CA ARG A 383 5.91 21.19 -12.50
C ARG A 383 6.98 20.33 -11.78
N GLY A 384 6.79 20.14 -10.48
CA GLY A 384 7.65 19.29 -9.66
C GLY A 384 7.42 17.80 -9.89
N GLY A 385 8.44 17.03 -9.46
CA GLY A 385 8.39 15.57 -9.45
C GLY A 385 7.34 15.01 -8.47
N GLY A 386 6.93 13.75 -8.69
CA GLY A 386 6.04 13.01 -7.81
C GLY A 386 6.78 12.36 -6.64
N PRO A 387 6.13 11.39 -5.96
CA PRO A 387 6.78 10.61 -4.90
C PRO A 387 8.16 10.11 -5.30
N HIS A 388 9.07 9.97 -4.33
CA HIS A 388 10.48 9.60 -4.48
C HIS A 388 11.35 10.67 -5.19
N THR A 389 10.93 11.95 -5.10
CA THR A 389 11.75 13.07 -5.58
C THR A 389 11.94 14.13 -4.49
N PRO A 390 13.05 14.91 -4.53
CA PRO A 390 13.24 16.03 -3.61
C PRO A 390 12.13 17.10 -3.68
N ASP A 391 11.52 17.29 -4.86
CA ASP A 391 10.39 18.21 -5.04
C ASP A 391 9.20 17.77 -4.19
N PHE A 392 8.93 16.46 -4.17
CA PHE A 392 7.82 15.91 -3.38
C PHE A 392 8.09 15.99 -1.87
N THR A 393 9.33 15.86 -1.43
CA THR A 393 9.74 16.12 -0.05
C THR A 393 9.37 17.56 0.35
N ARG A 394 9.70 18.55 -0.47
CA ARG A 394 9.31 19.95 -0.23
C ARG A 394 7.78 20.12 -0.23
N ALA A 395 7.11 19.48 -1.18
CA ALA A 395 5.64 19.53 -1.31
C ALA A 395 4.92 18.99 -0.07
N SER A 396 5.38 17.86 0.48
CA SER A 396 4.76 17.22 1.66
C SER A 396 4.90 18.04 2.97
N ARG A 397 5.77 19.06 2.96
CA ARG A 397 5.96 19.99 4.08
C ARG A 397 5.03 21.21 4.03
N THR A 398 4.33 21.46 2.93
CA THR A 398 3.55 22.70 2.74
C THR A 398 2.27 22.72 3.57
N GLU A 399 1.77 23.94 3.87
CA GLU A 399 0.48 24.13 4.56
C GLU A 399 -0.69 23.59 3.72
N LYS A 400 -0.67 23.83 2.40
CA LYS A 400 -1.69 23.31 1.48
C LYS A 400 -1.76 21.77 1.50
N ALA A 401 -0.61 21.08 1.58
CA ALA A 401 -0.57 19.64 1.69
C ALA A 401 -1.12 19.14 3.02
N HIS A 402 -0.84 19.87 4.11
CA HIS A 402 -1.43 19.61 5.43
C HIS A 402 -2.96 19.76 5.41
N GLU A 403 -3.48 20.87 4.90
CA GLU A 403 -4.92 21.10 4.78
C GLU A 403 -5.60 20.00 3.96
N LYS A 404 -4.96 19.57 2.86
CA LYS A 404 -5.44 18.48 2.02
C LYS A 404 -5.45 17.15 2.77
N ALA A 405 -4.41 16.82 3.53
CA ALA A 405 -4.36 15.62 4.36
C ALA A 405 -5.47 15.61 5.44
N LEU A 406 -5.76 16.77 6.06
CA LEU A 406 -6.86 16.88 7.01
C LEU A 406 -8.23 16.73 6.34
N MET A 407 -8.42 17.24 5.12
CA MET A 407 -9.64 17.01 4.35
C MET A 407 -9.85 15.52 4.08
N VAL A 408 -8.80 14.80 3.71
CA VAL A 408 -8.79 13.34 3.54
C VAL A 408 -9.13 12.64 4.85
N GLY A 409 -8.51 13.03 5.96
CA GLY A 409 -8.79 12.50 7.29
C GLY A 409 -10.27 12.67 7.70
N LYS A 410 -10.90 13.79 7.33
CA LYS A 410 -12.35 14.01 7.55
C LYS A 410 -13.19 13.00 6.78
N ALA A 411 -12.86 12.74 5.52
CA ALA A 411 -13.57 11.77 4.68
C ALA A 411 -13.37 10.33 5.19
N LEU A 412 -12.16 9.95 5.59
CA LEU A 412 -11.86 8.64 6.20
C LEU A 412 -12.63 8.44 7.51
N ALA A 413 -12.66 9.46 8.38
CA ALA A 413 -13.42 9.42 9.63
C ALA A 413 -14.93 9.23 9.37
N ALA A 414 -15.51 9.98 8.44
CA ALA A 414 -16.92 9.86 8.10
C ALA A 414 -17.26 8.47 7.51
N THR A 415 -16.37 7.91 6.69
CA THR A 415 -16.52 6.54 6.16
C THR A 415 -16.47 5.51 7.30
N ALA A 416 -15.54 5.66 8.24
CA ALA A 416 -15.45 4.78 9.40
C ALA A 416 -16.71 4.87 10.29
N VAL A 417 -17.23 6.07 10.52
CA VAL A 417 -18.47 6.28 11.28
C VAL A 417 -19.67 5.66 10.55
N ASP A 418 -19.76 5.79 9.22
CA ASP A 418 -20.82 5.10 8.44
C ASP A 418 -20.72 3.57 8.62
N VAL A 419 -19.53 2.99 8.62
CA VAL A 419 -19.34 1.55 8.89
C VAL A 419 -19.83 1.19 10.29
N LEU A 420 -19.63 2.04 11.29
CA LEU A 420 -20.07 1.79 12.66
C LEU A 420 -21.60 1.94 12.84
N THR A 421 -22.25 2.82 12.08
CA THR A 421 -23.63 3.27 12.35
C THR A 421 -24.67 2.83 11.33
N VAL A 422 -24.30 2.77 10.05
CA VAL A 422 -25.26 2.46 8.98
C VAL A 422 -25.54 0.96 8.96
N GLU A 423 -26.84 0.61 9.09
CA GLU A 423 -27.30 -0.78 9.04
C GLU A 423 -27.08 -1.38 7.64
N GLY A 424 -26.58 -2.62 7.58
CA GLY A 424 -26.34 -3.35 6.32
C GLY A 424 -25.05 -2.94 5.60
N TYR A 425 -24.41 -1.80 5.95
CA TYR A 425 -23.24 -1.32 5.20
C TYR A 425 -22.01 -2.21 5.40
N LEU A 426 -21.70 -2.63 6.63
CA LEU A 426 -20.60 -3.57 6.87
C LEU A 426 -20.82 -4.91 6.19
N GLU A 427 -22.04 -5.37 6.12
CA GLU A 427 -22.45 -6.62 5.46
C GLU A 427 -22.23 -6.52 3.94
N GLU A 428 -22.57 -5.38 3.32
CA GLU A 428 -22.30 -5.09 1.91
C GLU A 428 -20.80 -5.10 1.62
N ILE A 429 -20.00 -4.41 2.45
CA ILE A 429 -18.53 -4.36 2.37
C ILE A 429 -17.93 -5.77 2.41
N LYS A 430 -18.37 -6.59 3.37
CA LYS A 430 -17.87 -7.97 3.52
C LYS A 430 -18.30 -8.89 2.40
N LYS A 431 -19.51 -8.72 1.89
CA LYS A 431 -20.04 -9.49 0.75
C LYS A 431 -19.24 -9.23 -0.52
N GLU A 432 -18.94 -7.96 -0.81
CA GLU A 432 -18.11 -7.59 -1.95
C GLU A 432 -16.70 -8.13 -1.82
N PHE A 433 -16.07 -7.99 -0.65
CA PHE A 433 -14.74 -8.54 -0.37
C PHE A 433 -14.68 -10.05 -0.59
N LYS A 434 -15.69 -10.80 -0.12
CA LYS A 434 -15.76 -12.25 -0.33
C LYS A 434 -15.89 -12.61 -1.80
N ARG A 435 -16.79 -11.93 -2.53
CA ARG A 435 -16.98 -12.12 -3.98
C ARG A 435 -15.70 -11.85 -4.77
N GLY A 436 -14.98 -10.76 -4.48
CA GLY A 436 -13.70 -10.46 -5.12
C GLY A 436 -12.65 -11.55 -4.92
N ARG A 437 -12.60 -12.16 -3.73
CA ARG A 437 -11.69 -13.30 -3.46
C ARG A 437 -12.08 -14.57 -4.18
N GLU A 438 -13.37 -14.87 -4.34
CA GLU A 438 -13.87 -16.01 -5.09
C GLU A 438 -13.51 -15.89 -6.57
N GLN A 439 -13.72 -14.73 -7.19
CA GLN A 439 -13.31 -14.45 -8.58
C GLN A 439 -11.80 -14.58 -8.79
N ILE A 440 -10.99 -14.13 -7.82
CA ILE A 440 -9.53 -14.30 -7.84
C ILE A 440 -9.14 -15.78 -7.78
N ALA A 441 -9.88 -16.63 -7.08
CA ALA A 441 -9.58 -18.06 -6.96
C ALA A 441 -10.00 -18.88 -8.20
N GLU A 442 -11.00 -18.42 -8.95
CA GLU A 442 -11.52 -19.09 -10.15
C GLU A 442 -10.67 -18.85 -11.40
N VAL A 443 -9.85 -17.79 -11.44
CA VAL A 443 -8.87 -17.54 -12.52
C VAL A 443 -7.61 -18.38 -12.26
N LYS A 444 -7.75 -19.71 -12.43
CA LYS A 444 -6.64 -20.67 -12.39
C LYS A 444 -6.23 -21.12 -13.79
#